data_ce6589aa99fbf6ea38edf550879a1eba
#
_entry.id   ce6589aa99fbf6ea38edf550879a1eba
#
_cell.length_a   1.000
_cell.length_b   1.000
_cell.length_c   1.000
_cell.angle_alpha   90.00
_cell.angle_beta   90.00
_cell.angle_gamma   90.00
#
_symmetry.space_group_name_H-M   'P 1'
#
loop_
_entity.id
_entity.type
_entity.pdbx_description
1 polymer ?
#
loop_
_entity_poly.entity_id
_entity_poly.type
_entity_poly.pdbx_seq_one_letter_code
_entity_poly.pdbx_strand_id
1 'polypeptide(L)'
;RRQRQMCIRDSVLTDMDLQEDGRFKMNPPLRSKADQDALIAGILDGTIDMIATDHAPHSAEEKSKGLAKSMMGIVGLETAFPILYTNLVKKGVLTLNMLIDLMHTNPSKRFGIGTPLAVGMPANLTVYDLNETYTIDPAEFCSMGKSTPFTGWEVSGRCKLTMYKGIPVWEENLDSRKTTIL
;
A
#
# COMPACT_ATOMS: atom_id res chain seq x y z
N ARG A 1 14.44 5.26 20.19
CA ARG A 1 13.50 5.90 19.23
C ARG A 1 12.30 4.98 19.10
N ARG A 2 11.10 5.46 19.44
CA ARG A 2 9.87 4.70 19.19
C ARG A 2 9.66 4.63 17.68
N GLN A 3 9.44 3.41 17.16
CA GLN A 3 9.03 3.20 15.80
C GLN A 3 7.59 3.72 15.65
N ARG A 4 7.38 4.73 14.81
CA ARG A 4 6.08 5.38 14.63
C ARG A 4 5.39 4.98 13.34
N GLN A 5 5.92 3.98 12.65
CA GLN A 5 5.37 3.50 11.39
C GLN A 5 5.17 2.00 11.43
N MET A 6 4.16 1.54 10.70
CA MET A 6 3.82 0.13 10.50
C MET A 6 3.81 -0.18 9.01
N CYS A 7 4.22 -1.38 8.63
CA CYS A 7 4.08 -1.83 7.25
C CYS A 7 2.66 -2.34 6.98
N ILE A 8 2.17 -2.10 5.74
CA ILE A 8 0.83 -2.54 5.30
C ILE A 8 0.60 -4.02 5.58
N ARG A 9 1.56 -4.88 5.22
CA ARG A 9 1.46 -6.33 5.38
C ARG A 9 1.19 -6.75 6.81
N ASP A 10 1.83 -6.08 7.79
CA ASP A 10 1.73 -6.43 9.20
C ASP A 10 0.36 -6.10 9.80
N SER A 11 -0.42 -5.23 9.11
CA SER A 11 -1.79 -4.90 9.53
C SER A 11 -2.85 -5.89 9.02
N VAL A 12 -2.53 -6.69 8.01
CA VAL A 12 -3.52 -7.54 7.31
C VAL A 12 -3.12 -9.00 7.19
N LEU A 13 -1.84 -9.35 7.40
CA LEU A 13 -1.30 -10.71 7.37
C LEU A 13 -0.69 -11.08 8.71
N THR A 14 -0.67 -12.37 8.98
CA THR A 14 -0.02 -12.99 10.14
C THR A 14 0.89 -14.13 9.69
N ASP A 15 1.64 -14.73 10.61
CA ASP A 15 2.44 -15.93 10.38
C ASP A 15 1.61 -17.15 9.93
N MET A 16 0.31 -17.16 10.25
CA MET A 16 -0.63 -18.21 9.81
C MET A 16 -0.95 -18.13 8.30
N ASP A 17 -0.68 -17.00 7.66
CA ASP A 17 -0.91 -16.79 6.22
C ASP A 17 0.30 -17.20 5.37
N LEU A 18 1.42 -17.59 6.01
CA LEU A 18 2.65 -17.99 5.32
C LEU A 18 2.44 -19.19 4.41
N GLN A 19 2.99 -19.11 3.20
CA GLN A 19 3.05 -20.21 2.25
C GLN A 19 4.50 -20.46 1.82
N GLU A 20 4.80 -21.67 1.33
CA GLU A 20 6.13 -22.02 0.78
C GLU A 20 6.31 -21.39 -0.60
N ASP A 21 6.27 -20.06 -0.65
CA ASP A 21 6.36 -19.27 -1.87
C ASP A 21 7.16 -17.99 -1.58
N GLY A 22 8.04 -17.60 -2.50
CA GLY A 22 8.87 -16.40 -2.37
C GLY A 22 8.08 -15.10 -2.20
N ARG A 23 6.81 -15.03 -2.66
CA ARG A 23 5.95 -13.85 -2.45
C ARG A 23 5.65 -13.56 -0.97
N PHE A 24 5.87 -14.53 -0.07
CA PHE A 24 5.77 -14.33 1.38
C PHE A 24 7.12 -14.06 2.04
N LYS A 25 8.24 -14.04 1.26
CA LYS A 25 9.57 -13.72 1.77
C LYS A 25 9.75 -12.21 1.89
N MET A 26 9.77 -11.71 3.12
CA MET A 26 9.92 -10.30 3.44
C MET A 26 10.70 -10.11 4.74
N ASN A 27 11.21 -8.91 4.98
CA ASN A 27 11.90 -8.53 6.21
C ASN A 27 11.37 -7.17 6.71
N PRO A 28 10.89 -7.05 7.97
CA PRO A 28 10.69 -8.13 8.95
C PRO A 28 9.74 -9.22 8.45
N PRO A 29 9.84 -10.46 8.96
CA PRO A 29 8.89 -11.52 8.63
C PRO A 29 7.51 -11.23 9.22
N LEU A 30 6.48 -11.88 8.70
CA LEU A 30 5.14 -11.83 9.28
C LEU A 30 5.17 -12.32 10.73
N ARG A 31 4.37 -11.69 11.58
CA ARG A 31 4.32 -11.90 13.01
C ARG A 31 2.99 -12.53 13.42
N SER A 32 2.88 -12.85 14.70
CA SER A 32 1.67 -13.45 15.25
C SER A 32 0.45 -12.55 15.20
N LYS A 33 -0.72 -13.13 15.35
CA LYS A 33 -1.97 -12.36 15.51
C LYS A 33 -1.92 -11.38 16.69
N ALA A 34 -1.27 -11.77 17.78
CA ALA A 34 -1.11 -10.88 18.95
C ALA A 34 -0.24 -9.65 18.62
N ASP A 35 0.82 -9.81 17.81
CA ASP A 35 1.63 -8.70 17.33
C ASP A 35 0.82 -7.78 16.41
N GLN A 36 0.00 -8.35 15.51
CA GLN A 36 -0.90 -7.59 14.64
C GLN A 36 -1.90 -6.76 15.46
N ASP A 37 -2.53 -7.36 16.48
CA ASP A 37 -3.48 -6.68 17.35
C ASP A 37 -2.81 -5.53 18.12
N ALA A 38 -1.57 -5.74 18.58
CA ALA A 38 -0.79 -4.68 19.24
C ALA A 38 -0.46 -3.52 18.29
N LEU A 39 -0.18 -3.78 17.01
CA LEU A 39 0.03 -2.75 16.00
C LEU A 39 -1.26 -1.95 15.73
N ILE A 40 -2.40 -2.63 15.62
CA ILE A 40 -3.71 -1.96 15.44
C ILE A 40 -4.03 -1.10 16.68
N ALA A 41 -3.82 -1.62 17.90
CA ALA A 41 -4.00 -0.84 19.12
C ALA A 41 -3.09 0.39 19.13
N GLY A 42 -1.84 0.27 18.67
CA GLY A 42 -0.91 1.39 18.56
C GLY A 42 -1.31 2.44 17.52
N ILE A 43 -2.07 2.07 16.48
CA ILE A 43 -2.69 3.04 15.56
C ILE A 43 -3.83 3.78 16.28
N LEU A 44 -4.70 3.03 16.96
CA LEU A 44 -5.90 3.60 17.60
C LEU A 44 -5.55 4.55 18.76
N ASP A 45 -4.47 4.29 19.47
CA ASP A 45 -3.98 5.16 20.57
C ASP A 45 -3.03 6.27 20.10
N GLY A 46 -2.67 6.32 18.80
CA GLY A 46 -1.78 7.32 18.21
C GLY A 46 -0.29 7.09 18.46
N THR A 47 0.11 5.96 19.04
CA THR A 47 1.51 5.56 19.17
C THR A 47 2.16 5.34 17.80
N ILE A 48 1.41 4.76 16.88
CA ILE A 48 1.76 4.60 15.47
C ILE A 48 0.97 5.64 14.68
N ASP A 49 1.66 6.54 14.02
CA ASP A 49 1.07 7.69 13.32
C ASP A 49 1.26 7.65 11.79
N MET A 50 1.91 6.62 11.26
CA MET A 50 2.13 6.44 9.81
C MET A 50 2.06 4.98 9.39
N ILE A 51 1.63 4.75 8.15
CA ILE A 51 1.71 3.46 7.47
C ILE A 51 2.69 3.59 6.30
N ALA A 52 3.61 2.62 6.20
CA ALA A 52 4.58 2.53 5.12
C ALA A 52 4.27 1.31 4.24
N THR A 53 4.55 1.42 2.94
CA THR A 53 4.38 0.31 2.00
C THR A 53 5.48 -0.73 2.12
N ASP A 54 6.68 -0.30 2.48
CA ASP A 54 7.90 -1.12 2.43
C ASP A 54 8.07 -1.78 1.05
N HIS A 55 7.79 -1.01 0.00
CA HIS A 55 7.83 -1.46 -1.38
C HIS A 55 9.25 -1.83 -1.80
N ALA A 56 9.49 -3.12 -2.00
CA ALA A 56 10.79 -3.67 -2.36
C ALA A 56 10.64 -4.70 -3.49
N PRO A 57 10.59 -4.24 -4.75
CA PRO A 57 10.41 -5.10 -5.91
C PRO A 57 11.67 -5.92 -6.20
N HIS A 58 11.46 -7.18 -6.58
CA HIS A 58 12.47 -8.12 -7.03
C HIS A 58 12.04 -8.80 -8.32
N SER A 59 12.98 -9.32 -9.09
CA SER A 59 12.70 -10.06 -10.32
C SER A 59 11.95 -11.36 -10.04
N ALA A 60 11.29 -11.91 -11.05
CA ALA A 60 10.62 -13.20 -10.97
C ALA A 60 11.60 -14.32 -10.59
N GLU A 61 12.84 -14.28 -11.14
CA GLU A 61 13.88 -15.25 -10.82
C GLU A 61 14.28 -15.19 -9.34
N GLU A 62 14.49 -13.98 -8.78
CA GLU A 62 14.84 -13.80 -7.37
C GLU A 62 13.74 -14.26 -6.42
N LYS A 63 12.49 -14.21 -6.86
CA LYS A 63 11.31 -14.61 -6.07
C LYS A 63 10.82 -16.04 -6.31
N SER A 64 11.41 -16.78 -7.25
CA SER A 64 11.02 -18.17 -7.60
C SER A 64 11.68 -19.25 -6.74
N LYS A 65 12.51 -18.89 -5.75
CA LYS A 65 13.36 -19.80 -4.98
C LYS A 65 12.73 -20.29 -3.68
N GLY A 66 11.40 -20.22 -3.57
CA GLY A 66 10.65 -20.58 -2.37
C GLY A 66 10.84 -19.62 -1.20
N LEU A 67 10.21 -19.91 -0.08
CA LEU A 67 10.25 -19.03 1.10
C LEU A 67 11.67 -18.90 1.66
N ALA A 68 12.45 -19.97 1.68
CA ALA A 68 13.78 -19.99 2.30
C ALA A 68 14.83 -19.18 1.51
N LYS A 69 14.85 -19.29 0.18
CA LYS A 69 15.96 -18.80 -0.67
C LYS A 69 15.64 -17.57 -1.52
N SER A 70 14.39 -17.15 -1.63
CA SER A 70 14.02 -15.93 -2.37
C SER A 70 14.59 -14.69 -1.70
N MET A 71 14.77 -13.62 -2.48
CA MET A 71 15.11 -12.30 -1.96
C MET A 71 13.98 -11.75 -1.08
N MET A 72 14.34 -10.99 -0.05
CA MET A 72 13.40 -10.39 0.90
C MET A 72 12.81 -9.12 0.34
N GLY A 73 11.50 -9.05 0.18
CA GLY A 73 10.79 -7.86 -0.30
C GLY A 73 9.54 -8.23 -1.10
N ILE A 74 8.57 -7.35 -1.08
CA ILE A 74 7.31 -7.47 -1.81
C ILE A 74 6.95 -6.12 -2.44
N VAL A 75 6.16 -6.14 -3.51
CA VAL A 75 5.57 -4.92 -4.04
C VAL A 75 4.32 -4.56 -3.24
N GLY A 76 4.11 -3.27 -2.99
CA GLY A 76 3.01 -2.81 -2.14
C GLY A 76 2.52 -1.39 -2.43
N LEU A 77 3.17 -0.60 -3.32
CA LEU A 77 2.76 0.78 -3.58
C LEU A 77 1.36 0.85 -4.17
N GLU A 78 1.10 0.06 -5.22
CA GLU A 78 -0.15 0.12 -5.98
C GLU A 78 -1.33 -0.51 -5.26
N THR A 79 -1.06 -1.38 -4.30
CA THR A 79 -2.09 -2.09 -3.52
C THR A 79 -2.30 -1.52 -2.11
N ALA A 80 -1.52 -0.51 -1.72
CA ALA A 80 -1.52 0.06 -0.38
C ALA A 80 -2.90 0.50 0.07
N PHE A 81 -3.50 1.44 -0.65
CA PHE A 81 -4.79 2.00 -0.28
C PHE A 81 -5.92 0.95 -0.34
N PRO A 82 -6.14 0.20 -1.43
CA PRO A 82 -7.25 -0.74 -1.52
C PRO A 82 -7.17 -1.86 -0.47
N ILE A 83 -5.97 -2.36 -0.14
CA ILE A 83 -5.81 -3.37 0.92
C ILE A 83 -6.21 -2.82 2.29
N LEU A 84 -5.69 -1.65 2.65
CA LEU A 84 -5.99 -1.03 3.94
C LEU A 84 -7.45 -0.59 4.03
N TYR A 85 -7.99 0.00 2.97
CA TYR A 85 -9.38 0.39 2.91
C TYR A 85 -10.31 -0.81 3.11
N THR A 86 -10.07 -1.90 2.37
CA THR A 86 -10.90 -3.11 2.45
C THR A 86 -10.80 -3.78 3.82
N ASN A 87 -9.58 -3.93 4.34
CA ASN A 87 -9.38 -4.73 5.55
C ASN A 87 -9.50 -3.96 6.85
N LEU A 88 -9.30 -2.66 6.86
CA LEU A 88 -9.38 -1.86 8.08
C LEU A 88 -10.58 -0.92 8.08
N VAL A 89 -10.87 -0.21 6.98
CA VAL A 89 -11.97 0.77 6.96
C VAL A 89 -13.31 0.07 6.75
N LYS A 90 -13.46 -0.75 5.72
CA LYS A 90 -14.75 -1.46 5.48
C LYS A 90 -15.12 -2.43 6.60
N LYS A 91 -14.12 -2.95 7.34
CA LYS A 91 -14.36 -3.78 8.53
C LYS A 91 -14.58 -2.98 9.82
N GLY A 92 -14.58 -1.64 9.76
CA GLY A 92 -14.85 -0.76 10.90
C GLY A 92 -13.74 -0.68 11.94
N VAL A 93 -12.53 -1.13 11.60
CA VAL A 93 -11.33 -1.02 12.48
C VAL A 93 -10.83 0.42 12.52
N LEU A 94 -10.78 1.08 11.37
CA LEU A 94 -10.40 2.49 11.22
C LEU A 94 -11.50 3.27 10.50
N THR A 95 -11.54 4.60 10.69
CA THR A 95 -12.28 5.48 9.81
C THR A 95 -11.47 5.79 8.54
N LEU A 96 -12.13 6.22 7.46
CA LEU A 96 -11.45 6.67 6.25
C LEU A 96 -10.51 7.85 6.53
N ASN A 97 -10.93 8.79 7.38
CA ASN A 97 -10.10 9.93 7.76
C ASN A 97 -8.81 9.48 8.47
N MET A 98 -8.90 8.51 9.39
CA MET A 98 -7.71 7.95 10.04
C MET A 98 -6.78 7.30 9.02
N LEU A 99 -7.31 6.56 8.04
CA LEU A 99 -6.47 5.97 6.99
C LEU A 99 -5.75 7.04 6.17
N ILE A 100 -6.44 8.12 5.79
CA ILE A 100 -5.83 9.26 5.07
C ILE A 100 -4.77 9.94 5.93
N ASP A 101 -5.02 10.14 7.22
CA ASP A 101 -4.04 10.71 8.13
C ASP A 101 -2.77 9.86 8.22
N LEU A 102 -2.91 8.55 8.33
CA LEU A 102 -1.78 7.61 8.42
C LEU A 102 -0.97 7.51 7.12
N MET A 103 -1.61 7.64 5.96
CA MET A 103 -0.95 7.48 4.66
C MET A 103 -0.47 8.78 4.04
N HIS A 104 -1.09 9.91 4.38
CA HIS A 104 -0.83 11.20 3.74
C HIS A 104 -0.55 12.34 4.73
N THR A 105 -1.51 12.69 5.60
CA THR A 105 -1.43 13.91 6.40
C THR A 105 -0.26 13.88 7.37
N ASN A 106 -0.09 12.80 8.12
CA ASN A 106 0.97 12.65 9.12
C ASN A 106 2.37 12.52 8.47
N PRO A 107 2.57 11.69 7.43
CA PRO A 107 3.82 11.69 6.67
C PRO A 107 4.17 13.06 6.10
N SER A 108 3.20 13.76 5.50
CA SER A 108 3.42 15.10 4.94
C SER A 108 3.91 16.10 5.98
N LYS A 109 3.25 16.15 7.14
CA LYS A 109 3.68 16.98 8.27
C LYS A 109 5.05 16.57 8.81
N ARG A 110 5.30 15.26 8.92
CA ARG A 110 6.54 14.73 9.53
C ARG A 110 7.77 15.01 8.70
N PHE A 111 7.64 14.90 7.37
CA PHE A 111 8.76 15.04 6.43
C PHE A 111 8.79 16.39 5.72
N GLY A 112 7.80 17.26 5.93
CA GLY A 112 7.72 18.55 5.25
C GLY A 112 7.49 18.42 3.73
N ILE A 113 6.76 17.38 3.31
CA ILE A 113 6.49 17.06 1.90
C ILE A 113 4.99 17.17 1.59
N GLY A 114 4.67 17.19 0.30
CA GLY A 114 3.29 17.31 -0.16
C GLY A 114 2.81 18.74 -0.22
N THR A 115 1.65 18.91 -0.82
CA THR A 115 0.95 20.20 -0.95
C THR A 115 -0.49 20.02 -0.49
N PRO A 116 -1.07 20.98 0.24
CA PRO A 116 -2.48 20.94 0.59
C PRO A 116 -3.34 21.05 -0.68
N LEU A 117 -4.48 20.38 -0.69
CA LEU A 117 -5.49 20.58 -1.72
C LEU A 117 -6.24 21.88 -1.42
N ALA A 118 -5.80 22.98 -2.04
CA ALA A 118 -6.36 24.32 -1.83
C ALA A 118 -6.29 25.13 -3.11
N VAL A 119 -7.16 26.15 -3.21
CA VAL A 119 -7.18 27.08 -4.36
C VAL A 119 -5.83 27.79 -4.48
N GLY A 120 -5.27 27.80 -5.69
CA GLY A 120 -3.96 28.40 -5.97
C GLY A 120 -2.75 27.48 -5.71
N MET A 121 -2.96 26.29 -5.17
CA MET A 121 -1.89 25.30 -4.98
C MET A 121 -1.81 24.31 -6.15
N PRO A 122 -0.62 23.78 -6.46
CA PRO A 122 -0.50 22.73 -7.48
C PRO A 122 -1.37 21.51 -7.12
N ALA A 123 -2.15 21.02 -8.09
CA ALA A 123 -2.99 19.85 -7.89
C ALA A 123 -2.14 18.58 -7.86
N ASN A 124 -1.82 18.11 -6.66
CA ASN A 124 -1.23 16.81 -6.37
C ASN A 124 -2.30 15.99 -5.66
N LEU A 125 -2.97 15.12 -6.39
CA LEU A 125 -4.10 14.36 -5.85
C LEU A 125 -4.25 12.98 -6.49
N THR A 126 -4.94 12.10 -5.78
CA THR A 126 -5.37 10.80 -6.28
C THR A 126 -6.87 10.65 -6.04
N VAL A 127 -7.58 10.13 -7.03
CA VAL A 127 -9.03 9.88 -6.97
C VAL A 127 -9.26 8.38 -6.91
N TYR A 128 -10.06 7.94 -5.95
CA TYR A 128 -10.46 6.54 -5.78
C TYR A 128 -11.98 6.39 -5.89
N ASP A 129 -12.42 5.37 -6.64
CA ASP A 129 -13.79 4.87 -6.50
C ASP A 129 -13.84 3.86 -5.35
N LEU A 130 -14.45 4.28 -4.24
CA LEU A 130 -14.52 3.48 -3.01
C LEU A 130 -15.50 2.31 -3.12
N ASN A 131 -16.42 2.35 -4.07
CA ASN A 131 -17.44 1.31 -4.25
C ASN A 131 -17.00 0.22 -5.23
N GLU A 132 -16.09 0.53 -6.12
CA GLU A 132 -15.59 -0.45 -7.08
C GLU A 132 -14.76 -1.51 -6.41
N THR A 133 -15.13 -2.76 -6.66
CA THR A 133 -14.44 -3.96 -6.19
C THR A 133 -13.74 -4.64 -7.36
N TYR A 134 -12.51 -5.08 -7.17
CA TYR A 134 -11.71 -5.76 -8.19
C TYR A 134 -10.74 -6.75 -7.56
N THR A 135 -10.22 -7.66 -8.37
CA THR A 135 -9.21 -8.63 -7.96
C THR A 135 -7.82 -8.08 -8.24
N ILE A 136 -6.91 -8.17 -7.28
CA ILE A 136 -5.52 -7.78 -7.47
C ILE A 136 -4.84 -8.74 -8.46
N ASP A 137 -4.49 -8.21 -9.63
CA ASP A 137 -3.69 -8.89 -10.65
C ASP A 137 -2.32 -8.21 -10.77
N PRO A 138 -1.22 -8.88 -10.40
CA PRO A 138 0.12 -8.31 -10.56
C PRO A 138 0.49 -7.98 -12.01
N ALA A 139 -0.18 -8.56 -13.02
CA ALA A 139 0.06 -8.22 -14.43
C ALA A 139 -0.26 -6.75 -14.72
N GLU A 140 -1.23 -6.17 -14.00
CA GLU A 140 -1.64 -4.76 -14.15
C GLU A 140 -0.68 -3.76 -13.48
N PHE A 141 0.28 -4.21 -12.64
CA PHE A 141 1.17 -3.29 -11.92
C PHE A 141 2.10 -2.53 -12.86
N CYS A 142 2.34 -1.25 -12.57
CA CYS A 142 3.38 -0.45 -13.19
C CYS A 142 4.78 -0.85 -12.69
N SER A 143 4.88 -1.34 -11.45
CA SER A 143 6.12 -1.86 -10.88
C SER A 143 6.72 -2.96 -11.75
N MET A 144 8.04 -2.95 -11.94
CA MET A 144 8.75 -4.01 -12.67
C MET A 144 8.69 -5.35 -11.91
N GLY A 145 8.84 -5.32 -10.60
CA GLY A 145 8.59 -6.49 -9.75
C GLY A 145 7.10 -6.74 -9.58
N LYS A 146 6.69 -8.01 -9.59
CA LYS A 146 5.28 -8.42 -9.53
C LYS A 146 4.94 -9.25 -8.30
N SER A 147 5.92 -9.51 -7.42
CA SER A 147 5.77 -10.43 -6.30
C SER A 147 5.07 -9.78 -5.11
N THR A 148 3.87 -10.24 -4.82
CA THR A 148 3.06 -9.80 -3.67
C THR A 148 2.23 -10.95 -3.11
N PRO A 149 2.06 -11.06 -1.78
CA PRO A 149 1.17 -12.06 -1.17
C PRO A 149 -0.31 -11.78 -1.45
N PHE A 150 -0.65 -10.58 -1.92
CA PHE A 150 -2.02 -10.13 -2.14
C PHE A 150 -2.60 -10.50 -3.52
N THR A 151 -1.86 -11.24 -4.33
CA THR A 151 -2.35 -11.74 -5.64
C THR A 151 -3.66 -12.49 -5.48
N GLY A 152 -4.67 -12.13 -6.27
CA GLY A 152 -5.98 -12.76 -6.25
C GLY A 152 -6.91 -12.28 -5.12
N TRP A 153 -6.48 -11.34 -4.29
CA TRP A 153 -7.35 -10.76 -3.27
C TRP A 153 -8.38 -9.84 -3.91
N GLU A 154 -9.63 -9.99 -3.47
CA GLU A 154 -10.69 -9.05 -3.81
C GLU A 154 -10.60 -7.84 -2.88
N VAL A 155 -10.51 -6.66 -3.46
CA VAL A 155 -10.39 -5.38 -2.73
C VAL A 155 -11.31 -4.34 -3.32
N SER A 156 -11.64 -3.33 -2.49
CA SER A 156 -12.40 -2.15 -2.91
C SER A 156 -11.54 -0.89 -2.85
N GLY A 157 -11.96 0.13 -3.58
CA GLY A 157 -11.21 1.40 -3.62
C GLY A 157 -10.24 1.44 -4.80
N ARG A 158 -10.78 1.37 -6.03
CA ARG A 158 -9.96 1.43 -7.25
C ARG A 158 -9.50 2.85 -7.53
N CYS A 159 -8.21 3.00 -7.78
CA CYS A 159 -7.65 4.27 -8.25
C CYS A 159 -8.20 4.60 -9.64
N LYS A 160 -8.66 5.83 -9.85
CA LYS A 160 -9.20 6.32 -11.12
C LYS A 160 -8.30 7.35 -11.79
N LEU A 161 -7.59 8.15 -10.98
CA LEU A 161 -6.77 9.24 -11.47
C LEU A 161 -5.67 9.55 -10.44
N THR A 162 -4.46 9.79 -10.92
CA THR A 162 -3.39 10.44 -10.14
C THR A 162 -2.89 11.65 -10.91
N MET A 163 -2.84 12.81 -10.24
CA MET A 163 -2.30 14.05 -10.78
C MET A 163 -1.05 14.50 -10.03
N TYR A 164 -0.10 15.00 -10.77
CA TYR A 164 1.09 15.66 -10.24
C TYR A 164 1.24 17.05 -10.87
N LYS A 165 1.24 18.08 -10.05
CA LYS A 165 1.30 19.48 -10.47
C LYS A 165 0.25 19.85 -11.52
N GLY A 166 -0.96 19.30 -11.40
CA GLY A 166 -2.07 19.56 -12.32
C GLY A 166 -2.06 18.71 -13.61
N ILE A 167 -1.07 17.84 -13.77
CA ILE A 167 -0.95 16.97 -14.95
C ILE A 167 -1.38 15.55 -14.54
N PRO A 168 -2.34 14.91 -15.23
CA PRO A 168 -2.62 13.49 -15.04
C PRO A 168 -1.38 12.66 -15.37
N VAL A 169 -0.86 11.92 -14.39
CA VAL A 169 0.29 11.02 -14.54
C VAL A 169 -0.13 9.56 -14.60
N TRP A 170 -1.35 9.27 -14.15
CA TRP A 170 -2.01 8.00 -14.31
C TRP A 170 -3.53 8.22 -14.34
N GLU A 171 -4.23 7.52 -15.22
CA GLU A 171 -5.68 7.50 -15.30
C GLU A 171 -6.12 6.13 -15.80
N GLU A 172 -7.17 5.57 -15.20
CA GLU A 172 -7.76 4.34 -15.67
C GLU A 172 -8.28 4.55 -17.10
N ASN A 173 -7.90 3.69 -18.05
CA ASN A 173 -8.19 3.79 -19.49
C ASN A 173 -7.38 4.83 -20.30
N LEU A 174 -6.42 5.55 -19.71
CA LEU A 174 -5.41 6.22 -20.51
C LEU A 174 -4.48 5.18 -21.14
N ASP A 175 -4.45 5.16 -22.48
CA ASP A 175 -3.48 4.35 -23.22
C ASP A 175 -2.06 4.77 -22.77
N SER A 176 -1.38 3.91 -22.02
CA SER A 176 -0.08 4.14 -21.42
C SER A 176 1.04 4.53 -22.42
N ARG A 177 0.73 4.50 -23.72
CA ARG A 177 1.63 4.89 -24.81
C ARG A 177 1.64 6.41 -25.09
N LYS A 178 0.82 7.22 -24.41
CA LYS A 178 0.73 8.66 -24.66
C LYS A 178 1.27 9.56 -23.56
N THR A 179 1.69 9.02 -22.44
CA THR A 179 2.25 9.81 -21.36
C THR A 179 3.76 9.94 -21.54
N THR A 180 4.18 10.87 -22.38
CA THR A 180 5.57 11.36 -22.36
C THR A 180 5.70 12.25 -21.14
N ILE A 181 6.36 11.77 -20.09
CA ILE A 181 6.80 12.62 -18.97
C ILE A 181 7.94 13.49 -19.51
N LEU A 182 7.67 14.78 -19.66
CA LEU A 182 8.68 15.82 -19.94
C LEU A 182 9.40 16.20 -18.65
#